data_0ff15054dd88bb4a7f8f6cc0ca1768bf
#
_entry.id   0ff15054dd88bb4a7f8f6cc0ca1768bf
#
_cell.length_a   1.000
_cell.length_b   1.000
_cell.length_c   1.000
_cell.angle_alpha   90.00
_cell.angle_beta   90.00
_cell.angle_gamma   90.00
#
_symmetry.space_group_name_H-M   'P 1'
#
loop_
_entity.id
_entity.type
_entity.pdbx_description
1 polymer ?
#
loop_
_entity_poly.entity_id
_entity_poly.type
_entity_poly.pdbx_seq_one_letter_code
_entity_poly.pdbx_strand_id
1 'polypeptide(L)'
;KTQKAETNFAGRTWYAWFTTEIPFQDGPYKFSGLPGLIIKVEDSKGDYSFDLKETKKIAEVQTFNLTGNLIKLKRKDFEKQNALFKKDPVSFMQASMSSGRGNGPMRNTDPNQRKQMEERLKDEAKKNNNPIELQ
;
A
#
# COMPACT_ATOMS: atom_id res chain seq x y z
N LYS A 1 -23.04 -9.48 19.15
CA LYS A 1 -22.29 -10.76 19.23
C LYS A 1 -21.26 -10.81 18.12
N THR A 2 -19.98 -11.01 18.43
CA THR A 2 -18.89 -11.11 17.45
C THR A 2 -18.58 -12.56 17.10
N GLN A 3 -18.16 -12.77 15.86
CA GLN A 3 -17.69 -14.04 15.32
C GLN A 3 -16.27 -13.85 14.79
N LYS A 4 -15.48 -14.94 14.79
CA LYS A 4 -14.10 -14.95 14.26
C LYS A 4 -14.06 -15.71 12.95
N ALA A 5 -13.33 -15.16 11.99
CA ALA A 5 -12.98 -15.81 10.72
C ALA A 5 -11.46 -15.82 10.53
N GLU A 6 -10.96 -16.75 9.74
CA GLU A 6 -9.55 -16.88 9.38
C GLU A 6 -9.40 -16.95 7.88
N THR A 7 -8.34 -16.33 7.34
CA THR A 7 -7.99 -16.42 5.94
C THR A 7 -6.49 -16.31 5.72
N ASN A 8 -6.01 -16.90 4.63
CA ASN A 8 -4.65 -16.71 4.13
C ASN A 8 -4.67 -15.69 3.00
N PHE A 9 -3.99 -14.58 3.20
CA PHE A 9 -3.90 -13.52 2.21
C PHE A 9 -2.50 -12.92 2.17
N ALA A 10 -1.94 -12.79 0.95
CA ALA A 10 -0.66 -12.15 0.68
C ALA A 10 0.50 -12.69 1.54
N GLY A 11 0.59 -14.00 1.72
CA GLY A 11 1.65 -14.66 2.47
C GLY A 11 1.53 -14.61 4.00
N ARG A 12 0.38 -14.13 4.51
CA ARG A 12 0.08 -14.08 5.94
C ARG A 12 -1.22 -14.78 6.27
N THR A 13 -1.33 -15.34 7.47
CA THR A 13 -2.59 -15.80 8.03
C THR A 13 -3.21 -14.65 8.81
N TRP A 14 -4.48 -14.36 8.55
CA TRP A 14 -5.22 -13.25 9.13
C TRP A 14 -6.42 -13.76 9.92
N TYR A 15 -6.67 -13.13 11.04
CA TYR A 15 -7.84 -13.32 11.88
C TYR A 15 -8.72 -12.08 11.82
N ALA A 16 -10.00 -12.25 11.53
CA ALA A 16 -10.98 -11.17 11.47
C ALA A 16 -12.10 -11.42 12.46
N TRP A 17 -12.47 -10.41 13.23
CA TRP A 17 -13.65 -10.42 14.08
C TRP A 17 -14.69 -9.50 13.44
N PHE A 18 -15.89 -10.01 13.26
CA PHE A 18 -16.99 -9.29 12.63
C PHE A 18 -18.28 -9.42 13.43
N THR A 19 -19.24 -8.51 13.20
CA THR A 19 -20.55 -8.51 13.82
C THR A 19 -21.64 -8.43 12.79
N THR A 20 -22.62 -9.32 12.88
CA THR A 20 -23.83 -9.32 12.04
C THR A 20 -24.85 -8.28 12.48
N GLU A 21 -24.68 -7.67 13.66
CA GLU A 21 -25.54 -6.59 14.15
C GLU A 21 -25.44 -5.32 13.31
N ILE A 22 -24.32 -5.15 12.60
CA ILE A 22 -24.11 -4.07 11.63
C ILE A 22 -24.02 -4.73 10.24
N PRO A 23 -25.07 -4.63 9.41
CA PRO A 23 -25.16 -5.40 8.16
C PRO A 23 -24.37 -4.75 7.00
N PHE A 24 -23.17 -4.26 7.27
CA PHE A 24 -22.22 -3.79 6.26
C PHE A 24 -21.12 -4.84 6.07
N GLN A 25 -20.98 -5.35 4.85
CA GLN A 25 -19.95 -6.33 4.48
C GLN A 25 -18.63 -5.64 4.14
N ASP A 26 -18.11 -4.84 5.06
CA ASP A 26 -16.93 -4.01 4.87
C ASP A 26 -15.92 -4.21 6.01
N GLY A 27 -14.70 -3.74 5.79
CA GLY A 27 -13.60 -3.85 6.76
C GLY A 27 -12.38 -3.03 6.35
N PRO A 28 -11.31 -3.10 7.14
CA PRO A 28 -10.09 -2.35 6.88
C PRO A 28 -9.34 -2.92 5.68
N TYR A 29 -8.63 -2.05 4.96
CA TYR A 29 -7.74 -2.38 3.84
C TYR A 29 -8.49 -3.11 2.71
N LYS A 30 -8.19 -4.39 2.45
CA LYS A 30 -8.82 -5.23 1.43
C LYS A 30 -9.71 -6.33 2.03
N PHE A 31 -9.90 -6.31 3.34
CA PHE A 31 -10.71 -7.31 4.04
C PHE A 31 -12.19 -6.93 3.97
N SER A 32 -12.99 -7.76 3.30
CA SER A 32 -14.44 -7.56 3.14
C SER A 32 -15.13 -8.89 2.87
N GLY A 33 -16.47 -8.88 2.76
CA GLY A 33 -17.25 -10.04 2.31
C GLY A 33 -17.70 -10.98 3.42
N LEU A 34 -17.41 -10.68 4.70
CA LEU A 34 -18.03 -11.38 5.82
C LEU A 34 -19.48 -10.91 6.02
N PRO A 35 -20.37 -11.72 6.60
CA PRO A 35 -21.79 -11.37 6.79
C PRO A 35 -21.99 -10.33 7.90
N GLY A 36 -21.35 -9.16 7.79
CA GLY A 36 -21.39 -8.07 8.74
C GLY A 36 -20.10 -7.25 8.76
N LEU A 37 -20.07 -6.17 9.57
CA LEU A 37 -18.94 -5.28 9.66
C LEU A 37 -17.77 -5.93 10.38
N ILE A 38 -16.59 -5.89 9.76
CA ILE A 38 -15.34 -6.33 10.38
C ILE A 38 -14.89 -5.24 11.35
N ILE A 39 -14.81 -5.59 12.63
CA ILE A 39 -14.47 -4.67 13.72
C ILE A 39 -13.01 -4.79 14.17
N LYS A 40 -12.37 -5.92 13.88
CA LYS A 40 -10.95 -6.12 14.13
C LYS A 40 -10.35 -7.06 13.10
N VAL A 41 -9.13 -6.79 12.67
CA VAL A 41 -8.30 -7.71 11.88
C VAL A 41 -6.89 -7.68 12.44
N GLU A 42 -6.29 -8.86 12.60
CA GLU A 42 -4.87 -8.97 12.96
C GLU A 42 -4.21 -10.12 12.21
N ASP A 43 -2.91 -10.02 11.97
CA ASP A 43 -2.16 -11.14 11.43
C ASP A 43 -1.68 -12.09 12.53
N SER A 44 -1.34 -13.34 12.17
CA SER A 44 -0.95 -14.38 13.11
C SER A 44 0.36 -14.09 13.86
N LYS A 45 1.17 -13.15 13.34
CA LYS A 45 2.47 -12.77 13.95
C LYS A 45 2.36 -11.55 14.86
N GLY A 46 1.23 -10.83 14.82
CA GLY A 46 1.05 -9.58 15.56
C GLY A 46 1.76 -8.37 14.94
N ASP A 47 2.21 -8.49 13.68
CA ASP A 47 2.85 -7.38 12.95
C ASP A 47 1.84 -6.29 12.59
N TYR A 48 0.60 -6.68 12.33
CA TYR A 48 -0.49 -5.80 11.93
C TYR A 48 -1.75 -6.05 12.74
N SER A 49 -2.36 -4.97 13.22
CA SER A 49 -3.67 -4.98 13.88
C SER A 49 -4.46 -3.75 13.47
N PHE A 50 -5.70 -3.96 13.07
CA PHE A 50 -6.66 -2.93 12.73
C PHE A 50 -7.86 -3.07 13.65
N ASP A 51 -8.16 -2.05 14.44
CA ASP A 51 -9.30 -2.00 15.33
C ASP A 51 -10.25 -0.89 14.91
N LEU A 52 -11.54 -1.20 14.73
CA LEU A 52 -12.57 -0.20 14.47
C LEU A 52 -12.75 0.68 15.71
N LYS A 53 -12.56 1.99 15.55
CA LYS A 53 -12.73 2.96 16.64
C LYS A 53 -14.10 3.63 16.62
N GLU A 54 -14.57 4.00 15.42
CA GLU A 54 -15.87 4.64 15.27
C GLU A 54 -16.41 4.50 13.85
N THR A 55 -17.71 4.66 13.69
CA THR A 55 -18.39 4.79 12.40
C THR A 55 -19.15 6.12 12.38
N LYS A 56 -19.04 6.86 11.26
CA LYS A 56 -19.76 8.13 11.05
C LYS A 56 -20.55 8.09 9.76
N LYS A 57 -21.78 8.58 9.81
CA LYS A 57 -22.52 8.90 8.58
C LYS A 57 -22.01 10.24 8.06
N ILE A 58 -21.55 10.26 6.82
CA ILE A 58 -21.21 11.49 6.10
C ILE A 58 -22.40 11.93 5.26
N ALA A 59 -22.73 13.23 5.30
CA ALA A 59 -23.87 13.79 4.57
C ALA A 59 -23.61 13.89 3.07
N GLU A 60 -22.33 14.05 2.67
CA GLU A 60 -21.93 14.19 1.28
C GLU A 60 -20.86 13.17 0.91
N VAL A 61 -20.99 12.59 -0.29
CA VAL A 61 -19.97 11.69 -0.82
C VAL A 61 -18.72 12.50 -1.18
N GLN A 62 -17.62 12.24 -0.48
CA GLN A 62 -16.34 12.83 -0.83
C GLN A 62 -15.74 12.09 -2.04
N THR A 63 -15.58 12.80 -3.14
CA THR A 63 -14.89 12.28 -4.32
C THR A 63 -13.39 12.55 -4.21
N PHE A 64 -12.59 11.50 -4.34
CA PHE A 64 -11.13 11.64 -4.43
C PHE A 64 -10.73 12.00 -5.86
N ASN A 65 -10.28 13.23 -6.06
CA ASN A 65 -9.68 13.64 -7.31
C ASN A 65 -8.20 13.21 -7.31
N LEU A 66 -7.89 12.21 -8.12
CA LEU A 66 -6.51 11.81 -8.36
C LEU A 66 -5.83 12.88 -9.21
N THR A 67 -4.96 13.67 -8.59
CA THR A 67 -4.15 14.68 -9.28
C THR A 67 -2.87 14.05 -9.80
N GLY A 68 -2.53 14.33 -11.07
CA GLY A 68 -1.30 13.85 -11.71
C GLY A 68 -1.56 12.98 -12.95
N ASN A 69 -0.47 12.63 -13.63
CA ASN A 69 -0.51 11.76 -14.81
C ASN A 69 -0.67 10.29 -14.36
N LEU A 70 -1.90 9.79 -14.42
CA LEU A 70 -2.18 8.41 -14.11
C LEU A 70 -1.82 7.51 -15.29
N ILE A 71 -0.94 6.55 -15.05
CA ILE A 71 -0.57 5.54 -16.04
C ILE A 71 -1.24 4.24 -15.64
N LYS A 72 -2.15 3.74 -16.49
CA LYS A 72 -2.75 2.42 -16.30
C LYS A 72 -1.78 1.34 -16.75
N LEU A 73 -1.39 0.47 -15.86
CA LEU A 73 -0.50 -0.67 -16.12
C LEU A 73 -1.21 -1.97 -15.81
N LYS A 74 -0.88 -3.03 -16.57
CA LYS A 74 -1.23 -4.39 -16.17
C LYS A 74 -0.38 -4.79 -14.95
N ARG A 75 -0.90 -5.64 -14.08
CA ARG A 75 -0.21 -6.07 -12.85
C ARG A 75 1.21 -6.58 -13.12
N LYS A 76 1.40 -7.42 -14.14
CA LYS A 76 2.74 -7.93 -14.52
C LYS A 76 3.74 -6.83 -14.90
N ASP A 77 3.28 -5.79 -15.58
CA ASP A 77 4.14 -4.68 -15.98
C ASP A 77 4.47 -3.78 -14.79
N PHE A 78 3.51 -3.59 -13.89
CA PHE A 78 3.75 -2.91 -12.61
C PHE A 78 4.77 -3.66 -11.76
N GLU A 79 4.63 -4.98 -11.62
CA GLU A 79 5.57 -5.84 -10.85
C GLU A 79 7.00 -5.77 -11.42
N LYS A 80 7.16 -5.80 -12.75
CA LYS A 80 8.46 -5.62 -13.41
C LYS A 80 9.06 -4.25 -13.10
N GLN A 81 8.26 -3.18 -13.24
CA GLN A 81 8.74 -1.83 -12.96
C GLN A 81 9.09 -1.64 -11.48
N ASN A 82 8.29 -2.20 -10.59
CA ASN A 82 8.54 -2.17 -9.14
C ASN A 82 9.82 -2.93 -8.77
N ALA A 83 10.09 -4.06 -9.42
CA ALA A 83 11.32 -4.81 -9.22
C ALA A 83 12.57 -4.03 -9.70
N LEU A 84 12.47 -3.34 -10.85
CA LEU A 84 13.53 -2.46 -11.34
C LEU A 84 13.76 -1.27 -10.40
N PHE A 85 12.69 -0.65 -9.92
CA PHE A 85 12.76 0.43 -8.94
C PHE A 85 13.42 -0.03 -7.63
N LYS A 86 13.04 -1.20 -7.11
CA LYS A 86 13.65 -1.77 -5.89
C LYS A 86 15.15 -2.07 -6.07
N LYS A 87 15.56 -2.47 -7.28
CA LYS A 87 16.96 -2.81 -7.59
C LYS A 87 17.85 -1.57 -7.66
N ASP A 88 17.43 -0.54 -8.38
CA ASP A 88 18.14 0.73 -8.55
C ASP A 88 17.14 1.90 -8.67
N PRO A 89 16.67 2.44 -7.53
CA PRO A 89 15.66 3.50 -7.51
C PRO A 89 16.13 4.77 -8.22
N VAL A 90 17.41 5.12 -8.10
CA VAL A 90 17.96 6.37 -8.65
C VAL A 90 18.01 6.31 -10.17
N SER A 91 18.57 5.24 -10.73
CA SER A 91 18.61 5.07 -12.18
C SER A 91 17.22 4.95 -12.79
N PHE A 92 16.28 4.30 -12.10
CA PHE A 92 14.88 4.20 -12.53
C PHE A 92 14.21 5.58 -12.59
N MET A 93 14.41 6.42 -11.58
CA MET A 93 13.87 7.79 -11.55
C MET A 93 14.48 8.65 -12.65
N GLN A 94 15.80 8.57 -12.88
CA GLN A 94 16.48 9.29 -13.96
C GLN A 94 15.96 8.88 -15.35
N ALA A 95 15.81 7.58 -15.60
CA ALA A 95 15.26 7.08 -16.86
C ALA A 95 13.81 7.52 -17.08
N SER A 96 13.00 7.55 -16.02
CA SER A 96 11.61 8.02 -16.07
C SER A 96 11.51 9.51 -16.40
N MET A 97 12.43 10.33 -15.91
CA MET A 97 12.51 11.77 -16.20
C MET A 97 13.00 12.05 -17.63
N SER A 98 14.00 11.30 -18.11
CA SER A 98 14.53 11.47 -19.47
C SER A 98 13.55 11.05 -20.56
N SER A 99 12.61 10.13 -20.25
CA SER A 99 11.57 9.70 -21.18
C SER A 99 10.34 10.62 -21.26
N GLY A 100 10.42 11.85 -20.74
CA GLY A 100 9.34 12.83 -20.76
C GLY A 100 8.15 12.52 -19.83
N ARG A 101 8.29 11.51 -18.97
CA ARG A 101 7.25 11.10 -18.01
C ARG A 101 7.35 11.81 -16.65
N GLY A 102 8.39 12.62 -16.46
CA GLY A 102 8.61 13.39 -15.22
C GLY A 102 8.68 14.89 -15.51
N ASN A 103 8.04 15.69 -14.67
CA ASN A 103 8.02 17.15 -14.78
C ASN A 103 9.27 17.75 -14.13
N GLY A 104 10.38 17.86 -14.86
CA GLY A 104 11.53 18.62 -14.41
C GLY A 104 12.88 18.13 -14.94
N PRO A 105 13.80 19.05 -15.25
CA PRO A 105 15.14 18.70 -15.69
C PRO A 105 16.02 18.35 -14.50
N MET A 106 16.19 17.08 -14.19
CA MET A 106 17.34 16.63 -13.42
C MET A 106 18.56 16.49 -14.35
N ARG A 107 18.98 17.59 -14.92
CA ARG A 107 20.28 17.68 -15.58
C ARG A 107 21.34 17.89 -14.49
N ASN A 108 22.32 16.99 -14.43
CA ASN A 108 23.49 17.02 -13.54
C ASN A 108 23.17 17.07 -12.04
N THR A 109 22.74 15.95 -11.49
CA THR A 109 22.87 15.76 -10.03
C THR A 109 24.32 15.57 -9.70
N ASP A 110 24.86 16.45 -8.84
CA ASP A 110 26.15 16.29 -8.19
C ASP A 110 26.31 14.85 -7.64
N PRO A 111 27.43 14.16 -7.89
CA PRO A 111 27.68 12.81 -7.40
C PRO A 111 27.41 12.64 -5.90
N ASN A 112 27.62 13.68 -5.11
CA ASN A 112 27.33 13.69 -3.67
C ASN A 112 25.83 13.68 -3.38
N GLN A 113 25.01 14.41 -4.14
CA GLN A 113 23.55 14.39 -4.01
C GLN A 113 22.97 13.03 -4.41
N ARG A 114 23.53 12.41 -5.45
CA ARG A 114 23.15 11.06 -5.86
C ARG A 114 23.40 10.06 -4.74
N LYS A 115 24.59 10.09 -4.13
CA LYS A 115 24.95 9.20 -3.02
C LYS A 115 24.05 9.38 -1.81
N GLN A 116 23.78 10.62 -1.43
CA GLN A 116 22.85 10.93 -0.33
C GLN A 116 21.42 10.41 -0.63
N MET A 117 20.96 10.54 -1.88
CA MET A 117 19.64 10.03 -2.29
C MET A 117 19.58 8.50 -2.24
N GLU A 118 20.64 7.81 -2.69
CA GLU A 118 20.75 6.35 -2.58
C GLU A 118 20.73 5.88 -1.12
N GLU A 119 21.46 6.55 -0.24
CA GLU A 119 21.49 6.23 1.19
C GLU A 119 20.11 6.40 1.83
N ARG A 120 19.44 7.53 1.56
CA ARG A 120 18.07 7.76 2.04
C ARG A 120 17.08 6.69 1.57
N LEU A 121 17.10 6.33 0.28
CA LEU A 121 16.21 5.31 -0.27
C LEU A 121 16.50 3.92 0.30
N LYS A 122 17.77 3.59 0.54
CA LYS A 122 18.16 2.35 1.22
C LYS A 122 17.67 2.31 2.67
N ASP A 123 17.76 3.42 3.38
CA ASP A 123 17.28 3.52 4.77
C ASP A 123 15.75 3.46 4.85
N GLU A 124 15.04 4.09 3.92
CA GLU A 124 13.59 3.97 3.81
C GLU A 124 13.17 2.53 3.49
N ALA A 125 13.88 1.86 2.58
CA ALA A 125 13.62 0.46 2.25
C ALA A 125 13.86 -0.47 3.46
N LYS A 126 14.85 -0.19 4.29
CA LYS A 126 15.08 -0.94 5.54
C LYS A 126 13.96 -0.73 6.56
N LYS A 127 13.47 0.51 6.70
CA LYS A 127 12.36 0.83 7.59
C LYS A 127 11.04 0.19 7.16
N ASN A 128 10.84 0.04 5.85
CA ASN A 128 9.63 -0.53 5.24
C ASN A 128 9.82 -1.99 4.81
N ASN A 129 10.60 -2.78 5.56
CA ASN A 129 10.94 -4.17 5.22
C ASN A 129 9.85 -5.19 5.58
N ASN A 130 8.79 -4.77 6.26
CA ASN A 130 7.67 -5.64 6.66
C ASN A 130 6.36 -5.16 6.01
N PRO A 131 6.16 -5.32 4.69
CA PRO A 131 4.93 -4.90 4.04
C PRO A 131 3.75 -5.78 4.46
N ILE A 132 2.54 -5.21 4.43
CA ILE A 132 1.31 -5.94 4.74
C ILE A 132 1.09 -7.13 3.78
N GLU A 133 1.52 -7.00 2.53
CA GLU A 133 1.50 -8.06 1.53
C GLU A 133 2.92 -8.61 1.33
N LEU A 134 3.16 -9.84 1.77
CA LEU A 134 4.45 -10.53 1.61
C LEU A 134 4.63 -11.18 0.25
N GLN A 135 3.57 -11.37 -0.56
CA GLN A 135 3.49 -12.14 -1.81
C GLN A 135 3.72 -13.62 -1.65
#